data_d6a9543022952abff3243db24b8f916d
#
_entry.id   d6a9543022952abff3243db24b8f916d
#
_cell.length_a   1.000
_cell.length_b   1.000
_cell.length_c   1.000
_cell.angle_alpha   90.00
_cell.angle_beta   90.00
_cell.angle_gamma   90.00
#
_symmetry.space_group_name_H-M   'P 1'
#
loop_
_entity.id
_entity.type
_entity.pdbx_description
1 polymer ?
#
loop_
_entity_poly.entity_id
_entity_poly.type
_entity_poly.pdbx_seq_one_letter_code
_entity_poly.pdbx_strand_id
1 'polypeptide(L)'
;MERFSPKSYKNLTGIQQIIVLFNNFILPGNPWVKRLQKMNLSEEYLNKCQGIINKIREQQNQIQKAAEWFATSILSGRVVHVFGSGHSRIMVEEMWPRYGSFPGFNPIVELSLTYHNNVAGANGQRQAMYLENVSGLAERILRNFGLDKKDTALIVSSSGCNLVPIEMAELFQEKGIRVVALVTKEHLDKSKSKRTDGKKLTDFADLVLDSGAPAGDSMIKIDNLETPVSPGSTVGGIMIINSIKAELAKRLTDAGQPPKVLTAACVIGAEKAAAIFEAAYDEHAHRMAELYKNAGK
;
A
#
# COMPACT_ATOMS: atom_id res chain seq x y z
N MET A 1 -47.49 19.32 10.52
CA MET A 1 -47.67 18.14 11.38
C MET A 1 -47.60 18.61 12.82
N GLU A 2 -48.72 18.62 13.48
CA GLU A 2 -48.84 19.09 14.87
C GLU A 2 -48.08 18.14 15.81
N ARG A 3 -47.27 18.72 16.68
CA ARG A 3 -46.58 17.97 17.73
C ARG A 3 -47.59 17.64 18.84
N PHE A 4 -47.93 16.38 19.01
CA PHE A 4 -48.79 15.95 20.13
C PHE A 4 -48.10 16.28 21.45
N SER A 5 -48.83 16.90 22.36
CA SER A 5 -48.38 17.21 23.72
C SER A 5 -48.37 15.94 24.59
N PRO A 6 -47.57 15.86 25.68
CA PRO A 6 -47.51 14.68 26.55
C PRO A 6 -48.85 14.25 27.14
N LYS A 7 -49.87 15.10 27.15
CA LYS A 7 -51.23 14.79 27.67
C LYS A 7 -52.06 13.96 26.69
N SER A 8 -51.73 13.86 25.40
CA SER A 8 -52.50 13.14 24.39
C SER A 8 -52.24 11.63 24.32
N TYR A 9 -51.21 11.13 25.02
CA TYR A 9 -50.84 9.70 24.96
C TYR A 9 -51.74 8.78 25.81
N LYS A 10 -52.52 9.31 26.79
CA LYS A 10 -53.31 8.50 27.73
C LYS A 10 -54.53 7.82 27.11
N ASN A 11 -54.99 8.23 25.93
CA ASN A 11 -56.21 7.74 25.29
C ASN A 11 -55.94 6.87 24.03
N LEU A 12 -54.70 6.48 23.77
CA LEU A 12 -54.35 5.61 22.64
C LEU A 12 -54.35 4.16 23.04
N THR A 13 -54.85 3.28 22.17
CA THR A 13 -54.72 1.82 22.36
C THR A 13 -53.24 1.41 22.29
N GLY A 14 -52.88 0.29 22.92
CA GLY A 14 -51.48 -0.18 22.97
C GLY A 14 -50.79 -0.22 21.59
N ILE A 15 -51.52 -0.58 20.53
CA ILE A 15 -51.00 -0.59 19.14
C ILE A 15 -50.76 0.84 18.64
N GLN A 16 -51.66 1.77 18.91
CA GLN A 16 -51.49 3.17 18.50
C GLN A 16 -50.33 3.85 19.24
N GLN A 17 -50.10 3.50 20.53
CA GLN A 17 -48.91 3.95 21.28
C GLN A 17 -47.63 3.41 20.67
N ILE A 18 -47.61 2.16 20.25
CA ILE A 18 -46.47 1.56 19.56
C ILE A 18 -46.19 2.24 18.22
N ILE A 19 -47.22 2.52 17.41
CA ILE A 19 -47.09 3.19 16.13
C ILE A 19 -46.58 4.64 16.30
N VAL A 20 -47.08 5.36 17.30
CA VAL A 20 -46.62 6.73 17.58
C VAL A 20 -45.17 6.72 18.09
N LEU A 21 -44.80 5.76 18.95
CA LEU A 21 -43.40 5.57 19.38
C LEU A 21 -42.51 5.19 18.19
N PHE A 22 -42.94 4.30 17.30
CA PHE A 22 -42.22 3.90 16.12
C PHE A 22 -42.02 5.08 15.15
N ASN A 23 -43.08 5.85 14.86
CA ASN A 23 -43.01 7.01 13.99
C ASN A 23 -42.13 8.14 14.55
N ASN A 24 -42.18 8.38 15.88
CA ASN A 24 -41.28 9.31 16.54
C ASN A 24 -39.83 8.83 16.60
N PHE A 25 -39.61 7.52 16.52
CA PHE A 25 -38.26 6.92 16.45
C PHE A 25 -37.63 7.04 15.04
N ILE A 26 -38.48 7.01 14.00
CA ILE A 26 -38.03 6.98 12.58
C ILE A 26 -37.95 8.41 11.98
N LEU A 27 -38.43 9.45 12.65
CA LEU A 27 -38.35 10.83 12.11
C LEU A 27 -36.89 11.26 11.87
N PRO A 28 -36.58 11.86 10.72
CA PRO A 28 -35.23 12.30 10.36
C PRO A 28 -34.55 13.27 11.32
N GLY A 29 -35.30 13.83 12.28
CA GLY A 29 -34.78 14.73 13.31
C GLY A 29 -34.58 14.10 14.69
N ASN A 30 -34.90 12.81 14.87
CA ASN A 30 -34.80 12.15 16.16
C ASN A 30 -33.34 12.00 16.59
N PRO A 31 -32.97 12.45 17.83
CA PRO A 31 -31.59 12.31 18.32
C PRO A 31 -31.07 10.88 18.34
N TRP A 32 -31.93 9.88 18.54
CA TRP A 32 -31.57 8.46 18.51
C TRP A 32 -31.28 7.96 17.10
N VAL A 33 -32.05 8.39 16.09
CA VAL A 33 -31.78 8.09 14.66
C VAL A 33 -30.48 8.75 14.22
N LYS A 34 -30.24 10.01 14.60
CA LYS A 34 -28.96 10.70 14.38
C LYS A 34 -27.80 10.00 15.12
N ARG A 35 -28.02 9.48 16.31
CA ARG A 35 -27.02 8.75 17.09
C ARG A 35 -26.71 7.38 16.49
N LEU A 36 -27.74 6.66 15.96
CA LEU A 36 -27.56 5.39 15.24
C LEU A 36 -26.85 5.60 13.89
N GLN A 37 -27.19 6.66 13.15
CA GLN A 37 -26.47 7.06 11.92
C GLN A 37 -25.04 7.49 12.21
N LYS A 38 -24.78 8.15 13.35
CA LYS A 38 -23.43 8.56 13.78
C LYS A 38 -22.58 7.38 14.27
N MET A 39 -23.18 6.20 14.53
CA MET A 39 -22.48 5.02 15.06
C MET A 39 -22.05 3.99 14.02
N ASN A 40 -22.32 4.20 12.72
CA ASN A 40 -21.82 3.28 11.69
C ASN A 40 -20.42 3.70 11.22
N LEU A 41 -19.44 3.48 12.09
CA LEU A 41 -18.04 3.84 11.82
C LEU A 41 -17.44 3.00 10.69
N SER A 42 -17.94 1.80 10.45
CA SER A 42 -17.51 0.97 9.32
C SER A 42 -17.93 1.59 7.98
N GLU A 43 -19.15 2.11 7.87
CA GLU A 43 -19.62 2.81 6.69
C GLU A 43 -18.84 4.12 6.44
N GLU A 44 -18.54 4.86 7.53
CA GLU A 44 -17.68 6.04 7.44
C GLU A 44 -16.29 5.68 6.90
N TYR A 45 -15.71 4.56 7.37
CA TYR A 45 -14.42 4.08 6.86
C TYR A 45 -14.48 3.74 5.38
N LEU A 46 -15.51 3.00 4.93
CA LEU A 46 -15.70 2.66 3.52
C LEU A 46 -15.86 3.90 2.64
N ASN A 47 -16.62 4.90 3.09
CA ASN A 47 -16.77 6.16 2.37
C ASN A 47 -15.44 6.93 2.25
N LYS A 48 -14.61 6.91 3.28
CA LYS A 48 -13.26 7.50 3.21
C LYS A 48 -12.32 6.71 2.28
N CYS A 49 -12.43 5.39 2.24
CA CYS A 49 -11.75 4.57 1.24
C CYS A 49 -12.18 4.92 -0.18
N GLN A 50 -13.47 5.23 -0.42
CA GLN A 50 -13.93 5.72 -1.71
C GLN A 50 -13.24 7.04 -2.12
N GLY A 51 -12.96 7.92 -1.16
CA GLY A 51 -12.16 9.11 -1.38
C GLY A 51 -10.72 8.79 -1.82
N ILE A 52 -10.10 7.77 -1.22
CA ILE A 52 -8.78 7.27 -1.64
C ILE A 52 -8.83 6.75 -3.07
N ILE A 53 -9.85 5.95 -3.42
CA ILE A 53 -10.04 5.45 -4.79
C ILE A 53 -10.07 6.60 -5.81
N ASN A 54 -10.79 7.67 -5.51
CA ASN A 54 -10.90 8.82 -6.40
C ASN A 54 -9.54 9.50 -6.61
N LYS A 55 -8.76 9.71 -5.55
CA LYS A 55 -7.39 10.26 -5.64
C LYS A 55 -6.46 9.35 -6.48
N ILE A 56 -6.62 8.04 -6.42
CA ILE A 56 -5.84 7.10 -7.24
C ILE A 56 -6.25 7.18 -8.71
N ARG A 57 -7.54 7.36 -9.00
CA ARG A 57 -8.01 7.55 -10.39
C ARG A 57 -7.39 8.76 -11.07
N GLU A 58 -7.07 9.80 -10.33
CA GLU A 58 -6.41 11.00 -10.86
C GLU A 58 -4.93 10.74 -11.24
N GLN A 59 -4.35 9.61 -10.82
CA GLN A 59 -2.95 9.26 -11.05
C GLN A 59 -2.73 8.22 -12.17
N GLN A 60 -3.70 8.04 -13.09
CA GLN A 60 -3.61 7.01 -14.13
C GLN A 60 -2.36 7.17 -15.01
N ASN A 61 -1.98 8.39 -15.35
CA ASN A 61 -0.78 8.64 -16.14
C ASN A 61 0.50 8.21 -15.43
N GLN A 62 0.59 8.46 -14.12
CA GLN A 62 1.73 8.06 -13.29
C GLN A 62 1.79 6.53 -13.12
N ILE A 63 0.64 5.89 -12.92
CA ILE A 63 0.52 4.43 -12.82
C ILE A 63 0.97 3.77 -14.14
N GLN A 64 0.50 4.27 -15.27
CA GLN A 64 0.89 3.79 -16.60
C GLN A 64 2.37 4.00 -16.87
N LYS A 65 2.94 5.13 -16.41
CA LYS A 65 4.36 5.43 -16.56
C LYS A 65 5.23 4.50 -15.71
N ALA A 66 4.84 4.21 -14.47
CA ALA A 66 5.51 3.21 -13.65
C ALA A 66 5.48 1.83 -14.31
N ALA A 67 4.32 1.40 -14.81
CA ALA A 67 4.17 0.13 -15.51
C ALA A 67 5.03 0.05 -16.80
N GLU A 68 5.18 1.16 -17.52
CA GLU A 68 6.07 1.25 -18.69
C GLU A 68 7.54 1.01 -18.32
N TRP A 69 8.01 1.66 -17.24
CA TRP A 69 9.39 1.49 -16.77
C TRP A 69 9.64 0.07 -16.26
N PHE A 70 8.70 -0.49 -15.51
CA PHE A 70 8.78 -1.86 -15.03
C PHE A 70 8.78 -2.87 -16.18
N ALA A 71 7.96 -2.66 -17.22
CA ALA A 71 7.98 -3.49 -18.41
C ALA A 71 9.34 -3.45 -19.12
N THR A 72 9.93 -2.26 -19.25
CA THR A 72 11.26 -2.10 -19.88
C THR A 72 12.33 -2.90 -19.14
N SER A 73 12.35 -2.85 -17.81
CA SER A 73 13.27 -3.63 -16.99
C SER A 73 13.07 -5.13 -17.17
N ILE A 74 11.82 -5.60 -17.05
CA ILE A 74 11.49 -7.04 -17.13
C ILE A 74 11.77 -7.62 -18.52
N LEU A 75 11.40 -6.89 -19.59
CA LEU A 75 11.66 -7.30 -20.99
C LEU A 75 13.15 -7.34 -21.32
N SER A 76 13.97 -6.54 -20.64
CA SER A 76 15.42 -6.59 -20.76
C SER A 76 16.09 -7.73 -19.97
N GLY A 77 15.31 -8.64 -19.37
CA GLY A 77 15.81 -9.73 -18.54
C GLY A 77 16.18 -9.30 -17.10
N ARG A 78 15.92 -8.05 -16.74
CA ARG A 78 16.23 -7.48 -15.43
C ARG A 78 15.00 -7.49 -14.49
N VAL A 79 15.08 -6.77 -13.41
CA VAL A 79 14.06 -6.77 -12.34
C VAL A 79 13.64 -5.38 -11.92
N VAL A 80 12.49 -5.33 -11.27
CA VAL A 80 12.07 -4.18 -10.47
C VAL A 80 12.40 -4.47 -9.01
N HIS A 81 13.27 -3.68 -8.40
CA HIS A 81 13.54 -3.75 -6.96
C HIS A 81 12.37 -3.13 -6.21
N VAL A 82 11.84 -3.82 -5.20
CA VAL A 82 10.71 -3.30 -4.40
C VAL A 82 11.09 -3.32 -2.93
N PHE A 83 11.04 -2.15 -2.29
CA PHE A 83 11.38 -2.00 -0.88
C PHE A 83 10.32 -1.22 -0.10
N GLY A 84 10.11 -1.62 1.14
CA GLY A 84 9.30 -0.91 2.13
C GLY A 84 9.62 -1.43 3.53
N SER A 85 9.77 -0.52 4.50
CA SER A 85 9.95 -0.85 5.91
C SER A 85 8.64 -0.80 6.70
N GLY A 86 8.58 -1.49 7.84
CA GLY A 86 7.38 -1.56 8.67
C GLY A 86 6.16 -2.06 7.88
N HIS A 87 5.01 -1.39 8.00
CA HIS A 87 3.79 -1.73 7.25
C HIS A 87 3.90 -1.46 5.75
N SER A 88 4.83 -0.62 5.29
CA SER A 88 5.07 -0.40 3.86
C SER A 88 5.54 -1.67 3.14
N ARG A 89 6.06 -2.67 3.87
CA ARG A 89 6.37 -4.00 3.35
C ARG A 89 5.16 -4.72 2.75
N ILE A 90 3.94 -4.43 3.21
CA ILE A 90 2.72 -5.07 2.66
C ILE A 90 2.66 -4.86 1.14
N MET A 91 3.05 -3.70 0.62
CA MET A 91 3.11 -3.43 -0.81
C MET A 91 4.19 -4.24 -1.53
N VAL A 92 5.29 -4.57 -0.84
CA VAL A 92 6.33 -5.45 -1.38
C VAL A 92 5.78 -6.87 -1.56
N GLU A 93 5.12 -7.40 -0.53
CA GLU A 93 4.50 -8.74 -0.57
C GLU A 93 3.31 -8.79 -1.54
N GLU A 94 2.54 -7.70 -1.65
CA GLU A 94 1.47 -7.57 -2.62
C GLU A 94 2.00 -7.59 -4.06
N MET A 95 3.21 -7.06 -4.29
CA MET A 95 3.82 -7.11 -5.62
C MET A 95 4.23 -8.53 -5.99
N TRP A 96 4.97 -9.23 -5.14
CA TRP A 96 5.48 -10.59 -5.35
C TRP A 96 6.04 -11.19 -4.05
N PRO A 97 5.86 -12.52 -3.75
CA PRO A 97 5.08 -13.51 -4.50
C PRO A 97 3.64 -13.65 -3.95
N ARG A 98 2.67 -13.79 -4.81
CA ARG A 98 1.29 -14.15 -4.44
C ARG A 98 0.45 -14.56 -5.66
N TYR A 99 -0.73 -15.17 -5.47
CA TYR A 99 -1.69 -15.37 -6.55
C TYR A 99 -2.09 -14.04 -7.20
N GLY A 100 -2.25 -14.06 -8.53
CA GLY A 100 -2.50 -12.87 -9.33
C GLY A 100 -1.26 -12.01 -9.59
N SER A 101 -0.06 -12.49 -9.20
CA SER A 101 1.23 -11.86 -9.49
C SER A 101 2.12 -12.79 -10.31
N PHE A 102 3.26 -12.29 -10.79
CA PHE A 102 4.17 -12.94 -11.71
C PHE A 102 5.62 -12.52 -11.46
N PRO A 103 6.63 -13.27 -11.94
CA PRO A 103 8.05 -12.94 -11.80
C PRO A 103 8.43 -11.62 -12.47
N GLY A 104 9.57 -11.08 -12.07
CA GLY A 104 10.14 -9.83 -12.59
C GLY A 104 10.46 -8.83 -11.49
N PHE A 105 10.19 -9.19 -10.25
CA PHE A 105 10.42 -8.34 -9.08
C PHE A 105 11.49 -8.93 -8.17
N ASN A 106 12.29 -8.05 -7.56
CA ASN A 106 13.17 -8.36 -6.46
C ASN A 106 12.60 -7.74 -5.17
N PRO A 107 11.86 -8.50 -4.35
CA PRO A 107 11.40 -8.01 -3.06
C PRO A 107 12.59 -7.89 -2.11
N ILE A 108 12.94 -6.67 -1.75
CA ILE A 108 13.98 -6.40 -0.76
C ILE A 108 13.31 -6.43 0.62
N VAL A 109 13.47 -7.55 1.32
CA VAL A 109 12.90 -7.77 2.65
C VAL A 109 14.01 -7.91 3.67
N GLU A 110 14.20 -6.86 4.46
CA GLU A 110 15.07 -6.90 5.62
C GLU A 110 14.21 -7.12 6.87
N LEU A 111 14.32 -8.29 7.49
CA LEU A 111 13.43 -8.70 8.58
C LEU A 111 13.44 -7.75 9.76
N SER A 112 14.60 -7.20 10.10
CA SER A 112 14.76 -6.25 11.21
C SER A 112 14.04 -4.92 10.96
N LEU A 113 13.81 -4.56 9.69
CA LEU A 113 13.08 -3.36 9.28
C LEU A 113 11.58 -3.61 9.08
N THR A 114 11.14 -4.88 9.06
CA THR A 114 9.76 -5.19 8.63
C THR A 114 8.85 -5.64 9.73
N TYR A 115 9.39 -6.13 10.89
CA TYR A 115 8.51 -6.78 11.80
C TYR A 115 8.81 -6.56 13.21
N HIS A 116 8.07 -6.82 13.83
CA HIS A 116 7.11 -6.55 14.74
C HIS A 116 6.62 -7.82 15.35
N ASN A 117 6.75 -8.10 16.49
CA ASN A 117 6.37 -9.23 17.29
C ASN A 117 7.44 -10.32 17.40
N ASN A 118 7.10 -11.59 17.15
CA ASN A 118 7.93 -12.74 17.54
C ASN A 118 9.34 -12.77 16.95
N VAL A 119 9.58 -12.18 15.77
CA VAL A 119 10.92 -12.12 15.16
C VAL A 119 11.77 -11.02 15.79
N ALA A 120 11.16 -9.84 16.04
CA ALA A 120 11.81 -8.69 16.68
C ALA A 120 11.60 -8.68 18.21
N GLY A 121 10.95 -9.68 18.79
CA GLY A 121 10.58 -9.78 20.18
C GLY A 121 9.51 -8.75 20.59
N ALA A 122 9.36 -8.54 21.90
CA ALA A 122 8.38 -7.60 22.46
C ALA A 122 8.65 -6.12 22.10
N ASN A 123 9.83 -5.79 21.58
CA ASN A 123 10.16 -4.45 21.12
C ASN A 123 9.39 -4.10 19.82
N GLY A 124 9.14 -5.09 18.96
CA GLY A 124 8.26 -4.99 17.80
C GLY A 124 8.63 -3.86 16.86
N GLN A 125 7.64 -3.09 16.44
CA GLN A 125 7.79 -1.99 15.50
C GLN A 125 8.78 -0.90 15.97
N ARG A 126 8.99 -0.70 17.27
CA ARG A 126 9.96 0.28 17.78
C ARG A 126 11.38 0.00 17.31
N GLN A 127 11.78 -1.27 17.21
CA GLN A 127 13.06 -1.67 16.67
C GLN A 127 13.18 -1.33 15.18
N ALA A 128 12.17 -1.67 14.38
CA ALA A 128 12.13 -1.33 12.96
C ALA A 128 12.19 0.19 12.75
N MET A 129 11.42 0.97 13.51
CA MET A 129 11.43 2.44 13.46
C MET A 129 12.78 3.05 13.84
N TYR A 130 13.53 2.42 14.74
CA TYR A 130 14.90 2.84 15.05
C TYR A 130 15.84 2.53 13.89
N LEU A 131 15.84 1.28 13.41
CA LEU A 131 16.77 0.81 12.38
C LEU A 131 16.57 1.51 11.04
N GLU A 132 15.34 1.88 10.67
CA GLU A 132 15.09 2.64 9.43
C GLU A 132 15.67 4.06 9.45
N ASN A 133 16.23 4.50 10.58
CA ASN A 133 16.93 5.76 10.76
C ASN A 133 18.44 5.58 11.04
N VAL A 134 18.98 4.39 10.79
CA VAL A 134 20.42 4.12 10.85
C VAL A 134 21.04 4.41 9.48
N SER A 135 21.84 5.48 9.39
CA SER A 135 22.54 5.85 8.16
C SER A 135 23.52 4.77 7.70
N GLY A 136 23.62 4.56 6.39
CA GLY A 136 24.47 3.54 5.76
C GLY A 136 23.87 2.13 5.74
N LEU A 137 22.72 1.89 6.39
CA LEU A 137 22.07 0.58 6.36
C LEU A 137 21.56 0.25 4.95
N ALA A 138 21.06 1.24 4.22
CA ALA A 138 20.60 1.05 2.83
C ALA A 138 21.74 0.50 1.93
N GLU A 139 22.95 1.06 2.05
CA GLU A 139 24.12 0.58 1.31
C GLU A 139 24.41 -0.91 1.63
N ARG A 140 24.37 -1.28 2.91
CA ARG A 140 24.62 -2.67 3.33
C ARG A 140 23.60 -3.64 2.76
N ILE A 141 22.34 -3.24 2.71
CA ILE A 141 21.25 -4.03 2.10
C ILE A 141 21.50 -4.17 0.59
N LEU A 142 21.78 -3.07 -0.11
CA LEU A 142 21.91 -3.06 -1.57
C LEU A 142 23.18 -3.80 -2.06
N ARG A 143 24.23 -3.94 -1.25
CA ARG A 143 25.41 -4.74 -1.57
C ARG A 143 25.13 -6.22 -1.80
N ASN A 144 23.95 -6.71 -1.39
CA ASN A 144 23.53 -8.08 -1.69
C ASN A 144 23.13 -8.29 -3.16
N PHE A 145 23.04 -7.22 -3.96
CA PHE A 145 22.50 -7.28 -5.31
C PHE A 145 23.45 -6.68 -6.35
N GLY A 146 23.53 -7.32 -7.50
CA GLY A 146 24.22 -6.78 -8.68
C GLY A 146 23.29 -5.82 -9.44
N LEU A 147 23.28 -4.56 -9.01
CA LEU A 147 22.42 -3.51 -9.57
C LEU A 147 22.87 -3.11 -10.99
N ASP A 148 21.90 -2.89 -11.89
CA ASP A 148 22.16 -2.47 -13.28
C ASP A 148 21.23 -1.32 -13.66
N LYS A 149 21.71 -0.37 -14.49
CA LYS A 149 20.94 0.78 -14.96
C LYS A 149 19.66 0.42 -15.74
N LYS A 150 19.49 -0.83 -16.14
CA LYS A 150 18.28 -1.35 -16.76
C LYS A 150 17.23 -1.76 -15.72
N ASP A 151 17.59 -1.84 -14.45
CA ASP A 151 16.63 -2.07 -13.37
C ASP A 151 15.74 -0.86 -13.15
N THR A 152 14.67 -1.05 -12.42
CA THR A 152 13.85 0.03 -11.86
C THR A 152 13.63 -0.25 -10.39
N ALA A 153 13.44 0.77 -9.58
CA ALA A 153 13.15 0.62 -8.16
C ALA A 153 11.79 1.20 -7.81
N LEU A 154 11.05 0.53 -6.94
CA LEU A 154 9.84 1.02 -6.27
C LEU A 154 10.13 1.09 -4.77
N ILE A 155 10.19 2.30 -4.24
CA ILE A 155 10.41 2.54 -2.81
C ILE A 155 9.12 3.02 -2.17
N VAL A 156 8.64 2.28 -1.18
CA VAL A 156 7.40 2.59 -0.47
C VAL A 156 7.72 3.13 0.92
N SER A 157 7.31 4.36 1.19
CA SER A 157 7.48 5.00 2.50
C SER A 157 6.38 6.04 2.72
N SER A 158 5.48 5.79 3.65
CA SER A 158 4.34 6.68 3.90
C SER A 158 4.75 8.13 4.16
N SER A 159 5.72 8.37 5.04
CA SER A 159 6.24 9.71 5.33
C SER A 159 7.28 10.21 4.31
N GLY A 160 7.99 9.29 3.65
CA GLY A 160 9.12 9.62 2.79
C GLY A 160 10.30 10.32 3.50
N CYS A 161 10.38 10.24 4.84
CA CYS A 161 11.27 11.07 5.65
C CYS A 161 12.33 10.29 6.44
N ASN A 162 12.27 8.94 6.47
CA ASN A 162 13.22 8.10 7.19
C ASN A 162 14.46 7.80 6.35
N LEU A 163 15.61 7.63 7.00
CA LEU A 163 16.92 7.58 6.33
C LEU A 163 17.04 6.43 5.34
N VAL A 164 16.72 5.19 5.75
CA VAL A 164 16.94 4.02 4.89
C VAL A 164 16.18 4.10 3.56
N PRO A 165 14.87 4.43 3.49
CA PRO A 165 14.19 4.61 2.21
C PRO A 165 14.78 5.73 1.36
N ILE A 166 15.23 6.83 1.97
CA ILE A 166 15.82 7.98 1.26
C ILE A 166 17.18 7.58 0.68
N GLU A 167 18.09 7.05 1.51
CA GLU A 167 19.42 6.61 1.09
C GLU A 167 19.33 5.50 0.03
N MET A 168 18.35 4.60 0.13
CA MET A 168 18.14 3.56 -0.87
C MET A 168 17.76 4.15 -2.24
N ALA A 169 16.88 5.15 -2.27
CA ALA A 169 16.51 5.84 -3.50
C ALA A 169 17.70 6.60 -4.10
N GLU A 170 18.48 7.32 -3.29
CA GLU A 170 19.70 8.02 -3.70
C GLU A 170 20.70 7.05 -4.32
N LEU A 171 20.99 5.92 -3.67
CA LEU A 171 21.90 4.90 -4.17
C LEU A 171 21.44 4.26 -5.50
N PHE A 172 20.14 4.08 -5.68
CA PHE A 172 19.61 3.64 -6.97
C PHE A 172 19.82 4.69 -8.06
N GLN A 173 19.56 5.96 -7.79
CA GLN A 173 19.80 7.04 -8.75
C GLN A 173 21.29 7.20 -9.11
N GLU A 174 22.18 7.07 -8.16
CA GLU A 174 23.64 7.11 -8.40
C GLU A 174 24.10 6.03 -9.38
N LYS A 175 23.39 4.90 -9.43
CA LYS A 175 23.62 3.81 -10.40
C LYS A 175 22.84 3.96 -11.71
N GLY A 176 22.15 5.09 -11.92
CA GLY A 176 21.34 5.36 -13.10
C GLY A 176 20.05 4.53 -13.17
N ILE A 177 19.60 4.00 -12.03
CA ILE A 177 18.35 3.23 -11.90
C ILE A 177 17.20 4.20 -11.61
N ARG A 178 16.13 4.11 -12.39
CA ARG A 178 14.93 4.94 -12.17
C ARG A 178 14.23 4.55 -10.87
N VAL A 179 13.82 5.56 -10.12
CA VAL A 179 13.13 5.39 -8.84
C VAL A 179 11.68 5.86 -8.94
N VAL A 180 10.75 4.97 -8.60
CA VAL A 180 9.35 5.28 -8.33
C VAL A 180 9.17 5.32 -6.81
N ALA A 181 8.71 6.44 -6.28
CA ALA A 181 8.35 6.56 -4.86
C ALA A 181 6.84 6.42 -4.70
N LEU A 182 6.40 5.55 -3.79
CA LEU A 182 5.02 5.49 -3.32
C LEU A 182 4.97 6.04 -1.89
N VAL A 183 4.33 7.19 -1.73
CA VAL A 183 4.25 7.92 -0.47
C VAL A 183 2.79 8.20 -0.09
N THR A 184 2.57 8.74 1.10
CA THR A 184 1.32 9.41 1.48
C THR A 184 1.60 10.90 1.45
N LYS A 185 1.17 11.60 0.41
CA LYS A 185 1.57 13.00 0.15
C LYS A 185 1.25 13.93 1.31
N GLU A 186 0.05 13.85 1.86
CA GLU A 186 -0.32 14.68 3.03
C GLU A 186 0.57 14.42 4.26
N HIS A 187 1.03 13.18 4.45
CA HIS A 187 1.93 12.81 5.55
C HIS A 187 3.35 13.31 5.27
N LEU A 188 3.83 13.12 4.04
CA LEU A 188 5.13 13.63 3.58
C LEU A 188 5.24 15.14 3.76
N ASP A 189 4.20 15.89 3.37
CA ASP A 189 4.19 17.36 3.45
C ASP A 189 4.27 17.85 4.90
N LYS A 190 3.63 17.16 5.84
CA LYS A 190 3.62 17.50 7.28
C LYS A 190 4.81 16.94 8.06
N SER A 191 5.59 16.02 7.48
CA SER A 191 6.72 15.38 8.15
C SER A 191 8.03 16.10 7.86
N LYS A 192 8.95 16.08 8.84
CA LYS A 192 10.32 16.57 8.67
C LYS A 192 11.25 15.42 8.30
N SER A 193 12.12 15.63 7.33
CA SER A 193 13.18 14.68 7.00
C SER A 193 14.06 14.36 8.20
N LYS A 194 14.52 13.13 8.28
CA LYS A 194 15.55 12.70 9.24
C LYS A 194 16.98 12.92 8.72
N ARG A 195 17.12 13.28 7.43
CA ARG A 195 18.41 13.66 6.87
C ARG A 195 18.78 15.08 7.31
N THR A 196 20.07 15.30 7.51
CA THR A 196 20.61 16.62 7.93
C THR A 196 20.48 17.68 6.84
N ASP A 197 20.47 17.26 5.55
CA ASP A 197 20.27 18.14 4.39
C ASP A 197 18.79 18.46 4.12
N GLY A 198 17.87 17.87 4.86
CA GLY A 198 16.43 18.09 4.75
C GLY A 198 15.76 17.38 3.58
N LYS A 199 16.51 16.71 2.70
CA LYS A 199 15.95 15.99 1.53
C LYS A 199 15.08 14.82 1.96
N LYS A 200 14.03 14.56 1.18
CA LYS A 200 13.05 13.49 1.38
C LYS A 200 13.16 12.46 0.27
N LEU A 201 12.44 11.36 0.38
CA LEU A 201 12.38 10.31 -0.65
C LEU A 201 12.02 10.86 -2.04
N THR A 202 11.12 11.83 -2.10
CA THR A 202 10.67 12.44 -3.35
C THR A 202 11.73 13.27 -4.06
N ASP A 203 12.79 13.70 -3.36
CA ASP A 203 13.91 14.42 -3.97
C ASP A 203 14.86 13.48 -4.74
N PHE A 204 14.71 12.17 -4.54
CA PHE A 204 15.46 11.10 -5.20
C PHE A 204 14.54 10.17 -6.01
N ALA A 205 13.37 10.65 -6.40
CA ALA A 205 12.41 9.88 -7.19
C ALA A 205 12.14 10.53 -8.54
N ASP A 206 12.20 9.72 -9.62
CA ASP A 206 11.85 10.16 -10.97
C ASP A 206 10.33 10.21 -11.18
N LEU A 207 9.59 9.46 -10.35
CA LEU A 207 8.13 9.42 -10.38
C LEU A 207 7.61 9.24 -8.95
N VAL A 208 6.58 10.01 -8.61
CA VAL A 208 5.92 9.95 -7.29
C VAL A 208 4.47 9.51 -7.46
N LEU A 209 4.08 8.52 -6.65
CA LEU A 209 2.72 8.03 -6.51
C LEU A 209 2.23 8.34 -5.08
N ASP A 210 0.98 8.76 -4.96
CA ASP A 210 0.35 9.09 -3.67
C ASP A 210 -0.67 8.01 -3.29
N SER A 211 -0.52 7.43 -2.11
CA SER A 211 -1.51 6.48 -1.56
C SER A 211 -2.90 7.09 -1.37
N GLY A 212 -3.00 8.42 -1.36
CA GLY A 212 -4.26 9.14 -1.16
C GLY A 212 -4.77 9.19 0.28
N ALA A 213 -4.06 8.54 1.21
CA ALA A 213 -4.45 8.55 2.63
C ALA A 213 -4.19 9.90 3.30
N PRO A 214 -4.84 10.21 4.44
CA PRO A 214 -4.59 11.43 5.18
C PRO A 214 -3.28 11.37 5.97
N ALA A 215 -2.78 12.54 6.37
CA ALA A 215 -1.65 12.64 7.27
C ALA A 215 -1.93 11.96 8.63
N GLY A 216 -0.93 11.26 9.15
CA GLY A 216 -1.06 10.47 10.38
C GLY A 216 -1.68 9.10 10.18
N ASP A 217 -2.13 8.80 8.95
CA ASP A 217 -2.66 7.50 8.54
C ASP A 217 -3.77 6.96 9.47
N SER A 218 -4.69 7.84 9.87
CA SER A 218 -5.81 7.51 10.76
C SER A 218 -7.06 8.24 10.29
N MET A 219 -8.09 7.51 9.91
CA MET A 219 -9.22 8.07 9.17
C MET A 219 -10.47 8.29 10.03
N ILE A 220 -10.68 7.51 11.09
CA ILE A 220 -11.94 7.51 11.84
C ILE A 220 -11.77 8.14 13.20
N LYS A 221 -12.52 9.23 13.44
CA LYS A 221 -12.59 9.89 14.72
C LYS A 221 -13.73 9.31 15.56
N ILE A 222 -13.42 8.91 16.79
CA ILE A 222 -14.37 8.34 17.75
C ILE A 222 -14.55 9.33 18.88
N ASP A 223 -15.79 9.54 19.30
CA ASP A 223 -16.11 10.44 20.43
C ASP A 223 -15.39 9.95 21.70
N ASN A 224 -14.76 10.85 22.42
CA ASN A 224 -13.94 10.61 23.62
C ASN A 224 -12.65 9.79 23.39
N LEU A 225 -12.25 9.54 22.16
CA LEU A 225 -10.93 9.04 21.84
C LEU A 225 -10.07 10.19 21.30
N GLU A 226 -8.94 10.45 21.94
CA GLU A 226 -8.09 11.60 21.63
C GLU A 226 -7.58 11.57 20.17
N THR A 227 -7.17 10.41 19.69
CA THR A 227 -6.60 10.23 18.35
C THR A 227 -7.51 9.38 17.47
N PRO A 228 -7.57 9.66 16.15
CA PRO A 228 -8.29 8.83 15.19
C PRO A 228 -7.69 7.42 15.08
N VAL A 229 -8.46 6.49 14.52
CA VAL A 229 -8.05 5.10 14.24
C VAL A 229 -8.27 4.76 12.77
N SER A 230 -7.93 3.54 12.37
CA SER A 230 -8.18 2.94 11.05
C SER A 230 -7.37 3.59 9.92
N PRO A 231 -6.23 2.97 9.54
CA PRO A 231 -5.34 3.49 8.51
C PRO A 231 -5.93 3.35 7.10
N GLY A 232 -5.44 4.19 6.18
CA GLY A 232 -5.82 4.21 4.76
C GLY A 232 -4.67 3.99 3.81
N SER A 233 -3.41 4.21 4.23
CA SER A 233 -2.25 4.13 3.35
C SER A 233 -2.06 2.75 2.74
N THR A 234 -2.31 1.67 3.48
CA THR A 234 -2.26 0.30 2.97
C THR A 234 -3.31 0.06 1.90
N VAL A 235 -4.54 0.55 2.11
CA VAL A 235 -5.62 0.42 1.12
C VAL A 235 -5.22 1.09 -0.19
N GLY A 236 -4.79 2.35 -0.13
CA GLY A 236 -4.36 3.10 -1.32
C GLY A 236 -3.11 2.48 -1.96
N GLY A 237 -2.13 2.09 -1.17
CA GLY A 237 -0.92 1.44 -1.66
C GLY A 237 -1.20 0.14 -2.42
N ILE A 238 -2.02 -0.74 -1.87
CA ILE A 238 -2.42 -2.01 -2.53
C ILE A 238 -3.17 -1.75 -3.84
N MET A 239 -4.05 -0.76 -3.89
CA MET A 239 -4.76 -0.40 -5.12
C MET A 239 -3.80 0.06 -6.21
N ILE A 240 -2.81 0.91 -5.88
CA ILE A 240 -1.77 1.36 -6.82
C ILE A 240 -0.94 0.17 -7.31
N ILE A 241 -0.46 -0.69 -6.41
CA ILE A 241 0.33 -1.87 -6.76
C ILE A 241 -0.42 -2.77 -7.75
N ASN A 242 -1.68 -3.06 -7.48
CA ASN A 242 -2.48 -3.92 -8.35
C ASN A 242 -2.83 -3.24 -9.69
N SER A 243 -3.03 -1.92 -9.70
CA SER A 243 -3.22 -1.16 -10.93
C SER A 243 -1.96 -1.18 -11.81
N ILE A 244 -0.78 -0.99 -11.22
CA ILE A 244 0.50 -1.12 -11.93
C ILE A 244 0.67 -2.55 -12.49
N LYS A 245 0.38 -3.59 -11.69
CA LYS A 245 0.49 -4.99 -12.17
C LYS A 245 -0.41 -5.27 -13.37
N ALA A 246 -1.64 -4.77 -13.38
CA ALA A 246 -2.56 -4.95 -14.50
C ALA A 246 -2.02 -4.30 -15.79
N GLU A 247 -1.59 -3.04 -15.70
CA GLU A 247 -0.98 -2.30 -16.82
C GLU A 247 0.33 -2.96 -17.29
N LEU A 248 1.14 -3.44 -16.36
CA LEU A 248 2.40 -4.13 -16.63
C LEU A 248 2.15 -5.47 -17.34
N ALA A 249 1.23 -6.29 -16.85
CA ALA A 249 0.90 -7.57 -17.47
C ALA A 249 0.41 -7.40 -18.91
N LYS A 250 -0.40 -6.36 -19.16
CA LYS A 250 -0.82 -6.01 -20.51
C LYS A 250 0.37 -5.69 -21.41
N ARG A 251 1.29 -4.83 -20.95
CA ARG A 251 2.48 -4.41 -21.72
C ARG A 251 3.41 -5.58 -22.06
N LEU A 252 3.63 -6.48 -21.09
CA LEU A 252 4.44 -7.69 -21.30
C LEU A 252 3.77 -8.62 -22.33
N THR A 253 2.45 -8.76 -22.26
CA THR A 253 1.67 -9.58 -23.20
C THR A 253 1.71 -8.98 -24.61
N ASP A 254 1.50 -7.67 -24.75
CA ASP A 254 1.55 -6.96 -26.03
C ASP A 254 2.96 -7.05 -26.67
N ALA A 255 4.00 -7.14 -25.85
CA ALA A 255 5.39 -7.36 -26.31
C ALA A 255 5.71 -8.83 -26.65
N GLY A 256 4.72 -9.72 -26.63
CA GLY A 256 4.92 -11.15 -26.93
C GLY A 256 5.57 -11.97 -25.81
N GLN A 257 5.68 -11.41 -24.61
CA GLN A 257 6.22 -12.07 -23.42
C GLN A 257 5.16 -12.09 -22.28
N PRO A 258 4.04 -12.81 -22.45
CA PRO A 258 2.98 -12.86 -21.44
C PRO A 258 3.54 -13.41 -20.12
N PRO A 259 3.24 -12.75 -18.97
CA PRO A 259 3.78 -13.16 -17.69
C PRO A 259 3.17 -14.48 -17.20
N LYS A 260 3.94 -15.28 -16.46
CA LYS A 260 3.50 -16.50 -15.80
C LYS A 260 2.79 -16.14 -14.49
N VAL A 261 1.49 -15.90 -14.57
CA VAL A 261 0.68 -15.45 -13.43
C VAL A 261 0.37 -16.62 -12.51
N LEU A 262 0.80 -16.54 -11.24
CA LEU A 262 0.43 -17.51 -10.21
C LEU A 262 -1.09 -17.56 -10.06
N THR A 263 -1.68 -18.72 -10.37
CA THR A 263 -3.14 -18.88 -10.43
C THR A 263 -3.56 -20.09 -9.59
N ALA A 264 -4.64 -19.92 -8.83
CA ALA A 264 -5.15 -20.98 -7.97
C ALA A 264 -5.75 -22.16 -8.78
N ALA A 265 -5.56 -23.38 -8.27
CA ALA A 265 -6.06 -24.61 -8.90
C ALA A 265 -7.57 -24.62 -9.13
N CYS A 266 -8.35 -23.97 -8.27
CA CYS A 266 -9.81 -23.85 -8.43
C CYS A 266 -10.24 -23.08 -9.69
N VAL A 267 -9.33 -22.32 -10.32
CA VAL A 267 -9.63 -21.53 -11.52
C VAL A 267 -9.22 -22.25 -12.80
N ILE A 268 -8.05 -22.92 -12.80
CA ILE A 268 -7.45 -23.49 -14.03
C ILE A 268 -7.15 -24.98 -13.95
N GLY A 269 -7.54 -25.66 -12.87
CA GLY A 269 -7.21 -27.08 -12.60
C GLY A 269 -5.84 -27.25 -11.93
N ALA A 270 -5.70 -28.34 -11.19
CA ALA A 270 -4.52 -28.58 -10.35
C ALA A 270 -3.21 -28.73 -11.15
N GLU A 271 -3.25 -29.52 -12.23
CA GLU A 271 -2.09 -29.79 -13.07
C GLU A 271 -1.53 -28.52 -13.72
N LYS A 272 -2.41 -27.72 -14.34
CA LYS A 272 -2.01 -26.48 -14.97
C LYS A 272 -1.54 -25.43 -13.95
N ALA A 273 -2.18 -25.37 -12.78
CA ALA A 273 -1.77 -24.45 -11.72
C ALA A 273 -0.36 -24.82 -11.21
N ALA A 274 -0.07 -26.10 -10.98
CA ALA A 274 1.25 -26.57 -10.59
C ALA A 274 2.30 -26.26 -11.66
N ALA A 275 2.03 -26.54 -12.94
CA ALA A 275 2.97 -26.26 -14.02
C ALA A 275 3.31 -24.77 -14.14
N ILE A 276 2.31 -23.87 -14.01
CA ILE A 276 2.57 -22.42 -14.02
C ILE A 276 3.37 -22.00 -12.79
N PHE A 277 3.08 -22.59 -11.64
CA PHE A 277 3.78 -22.28 -10.38
C PHE A 277 5.27 -22.58 -10.51
N GLU A 278 5.63 -23.81 -10.92
CA GLU A 278 7.01 -24.20 -11.16
C GLU A 278 7.69 -23.29 -12.17
N ALA A 279 7.08 -23.10 -13.34
CA ALA A 279 7.64 -22.25 -14.40
C ALA A 279 7.83 -20.77 -13.95
N ALA A 280 6.98 -20.25 -13.08
CA ALA A 280 7.13 -18.91 -12.53
C ALA A 280 8.30 -18.81 -11.55
N TYR A 281 8.44 -19.80 -10.66
CA TYR A 281 9.57 -19.82 -9.72
C TYR A 281 10.90 -20.14 -10.38
N ASP A 282 10.93 -20.97 -11.43
CA ASP A 282 12.13 -21.17 -12.26
C ASP A 282 12.58 -19.86 -12.92
N GLU A 283 11.64 -19.09 -13.48
CA GLU A 283 11.96 -17.78 -14.04
C GLU A 283 12.48 -16.82 -12.96
N HIS A 284 11.84 -16.80 -11.79
CA HIS A 284 12.29 -15.99 -10.67
C HIS A 284 13.71 -16.38 -10.25
N ALA A 285 13.99 -17.68 -10.10
CA ALA A 285 15.31 -18.21 -9.75
C ALA A 285 16.38 -17.77 -10.75
N HIS A 286 16.10 -17.83 -12.06
CA HIS A 286 17.03 -17.35 -13.08
C HIS A 286 17.32 -15.85 -12.95
N ARG A 287 16.30 -15.03 -12.74
CA ARG A 287 16.49 -13.57 -12.55
C ARG A 287 17.29 -13.28 -11.28
N MET A 288 17.04 -14.01 -10.19
CA MET A 288 17.81 -13.88 -8.94
C MET A 288 19.26 -14.33 -9.11
N ALA A 289 19.52 -15.42 -9.85
CA ALA A 289 20.88 -15.86 -10.15
C ALA A 289 21.70 -14.76 -10.87
N GLU A 290 21.12 -14.10 -11.87
CA GLU A 290 21.79 -12.97 -12.53
C GLU A 290 21.98 -11.77 -11.61
N LEU A 291 21.02 -11.52 -10.70
CA LEU A 291 21.11 -10.45 -9.74
C LEU A 291 22.24 -10.66 -8.71
N TYR A 292 22.43 -11.91 -8.26
CA TYR A 292 23.48 -12.24 -7.28
C TYR A 292 24.87 -12.42 -7.89
N LYS A 293 24.98 -12.74 -9.17
CA LYS A 293 26.25 -12.98 -9.88
C LYS A 293 27.26 -11.83 -9.79
N ASN A 294 26.77 -10.61 -9.70
CA ASN A 294 27.57 -9.38 -9.63
C ASN A 294 27.39 -8.65 -8.28
N ALA A 295 26.88 -9.32 -7.27
CA ALA A 295 26.73 -8.74 -5.95
C ALA A 295 28.08 -8.37 -5.33
N GLY A 296 28.15 -7.23 -4.65
CA GLY A 296 29.36 -6.76 -3.97
C GLY A 296 30.43 -6.12 -4.87
N LYS A 297 30.13 -5.90 -6.15
CA LYS A 297 31.03 -5.19 -7.09
C LYS A 297 30.73 -3.70 -7.13
#